data_fd8747de517d33f7ba00cad21bcc5018
#
_entry.id   fd8747de517d33f7ba00cad21bcc5018
#
_cell.length_a   1.000
_cell.length_b   1.000
_cell.length_c   1.000
_cell.angle_alpha   90.00
_cell.angle_beta   90.00
_cell.angle_gamma   90.00
#
_symmetry.space_group_name_H-M   'P 1'
#
loop_
_entity.id
_entity.type
_entity.pdbx_description
1 polymer ?
#
loop_
_entity_poly.entity_id
_entity_poly.type
_entity_poly.pdbx_seq_one_letter_code
_entity_poly.pdbx_strand_id
1 'polypeptide(L)'
;RMSRGLGDVYKRQDKEVFHVNWNAEAAEKGGYEHFMLKEIHDQPKAVRDTFGTHISEDGKTAIFDELNWTAEDVAAFNKILIVACGTAYHAGLVTKQYIENLARIPVDVEIASEYRYSNPLTDDKTLCIVISQSGETSDTLAALKEAKRLGAKSLAITNVVGSSISREADNKVYTWAGPEISVASTKAYTTQLVAGLLFAVYLGQLNGKLNPALAEEI
;
A
#
# COMPACT_ATOMS: atom_id res chain seq x y z
N ARG A 1 20.46 -17.49 -7.86
CA ARG A 1 20.91 -18.37 -6.75
C ARG A 1 19.90 -18.22 -5.62
N MET A 2 19.19 -19.30 -5.29
CA MET A 2 18.32 -19.32 -4.14
C MET A 2 19.16 -19.21 -2.86
N SER A 3 18.91 -18.20 -2.05
CA SER A 3 19.45 -18.08 -0.70
C SER A 3 18.62 -18.98 0.22
N ARG A 4 19.22 -20.02 0.76
CA ARG A 4 18.61 -20.86 1.81
C ARG A 4 18.98 -20.22 3.17
N GLY A 5 17.98 -19.74 3.89
CA GLY A 5 18.19 -19.25 5.26
C GLY A 5 18.57 -20.38 6.22
N LEU A 6 19.36 -20.08 7.23
CA LEU A 6 19.88 -21.04 8.25
C LEU A 6 18.77 -21.74 9.07
N GLY A 7 17.51 -21.31 9.00
CA GLY A 7 16.37 -21.94 9.69
C GLY A 7 15.76 -23.13 8.97
N ASP A 8 16.13 -23.39 7.71
CA ASP A 8 15.48 -24.41 6.87
C ASP A 8 16.17 -25.78 6.91
N VAL A 9 17.15 -26.00 7.80
CA VAL A 9 17.97 -27.22 7.84
C VAL A 9 17.14 -28.46 8.25
N TYR A 10 15.99 -28.27 8.90
CA TYR A 10 15.20 -29.38 9.49
C TYR A 10 13.77 -29.53 8.98
N LYS A 11 13.26 -28.62 8.14
CA LYS A 11 11.94 -28.77 7.48
C LYS A 11 11.97 -28.30 6.05
N ARG A 12 11.71 -29.21 5.10
CA ARG A 12 11.40 -28.84 3.72
C ARG A 12 10.10 -28.05 3.76
N GLN A 13 10.18 -26.75 3.48
CA GLN A 13 9.01 -25.91 3.26
C GLN A 13 8.80 -25.81 1.74
N ASP A 14 7.64 -26.19 1.27
CA ASP A 14 7.18 -25.85 -0.07
C ASP A 14 6.85 -24.35 -0.05
N LYS A 15 7.76 -23.54 -0.55
CA LYS A 15 7.56 -22.08 -0.69
C LYS A 15 6.90 -21.81 -2.02
N GLU A 16 5.84 -21.05 -1.99
CA GLU A 16 5.20 -20.52 -3.19
C GLU A 16 6.20 -19.63 -3.93
N VAL A 17 6.42 -19.91 -5.21
CA VAL A 17 7.37 -19.14 -6.05
C VAL A 17 6.59 -18.03 -6.73
N PHE A 18 6.85 -16.80 -6.33
CA PHE A 18 6.31 -15.62 -7.00
C PHE A 18 7.26 -15.18 -8.12
N HIS A 19 6.74 -15.02 -9.32
CA HIS A 19 7.46 -14.39 -10.42
C HIS A 19 7.38 -12.88 -10.29
N VAL A 20 8.52 -12.24 -10.02
CA VAL A 20 8.64 -10.78 -10.05
C VAL A 20 9.09 -10.39 -11.46
N ASN A 21 8.21 -9.76 -12.23
CA ASN A 21 8.48 -9.31 -13.61
C ASN A 21 9.25 -7.97 -13.63
N TRP A 22 10.30 -7.86 -12.84
CA TRP A 22 11.17 -6.70 -12.93
C TRP A 22 12.20 -6.90 -14.06
N ASN A 23 12.23 -5.96 -15.00
CA ASN A 23 13.26 -5.92 -16.01
C ASN A 23 14.61 -5.58 -15.34
N ALA A 24 15.65 -6.36 -15.61
CA ALA A 24 17.00 -6.11 -15.11
C ALA A 24 17.52 -4.71 -15.52
N GLU A 25 17.14 -4.22 -16.70
CA GLU A 25 17.49 -2.86 -17.19
C GLU A 25 16.88 -1.77 -16.30
N ALA A 26 15.71 -2.00 -15.70
CA ALA A 26 15.09 -1.04 -14.76
C ALA A 26 15.88 -0.89 -13.46
N ALA A 27 16.68 -1.88 -13.09
CA ALA A 27 17.58 -1.85 -11.95
C ALA A 27 18.95 -1.21 -12.26
N GLU A 28 19.20 -0.82 -13.52
CA GLU A 28 20.40 -0.10 -13.93
C GLU A 28 20.19 1.41 -13.85
N LYS A 29 21.32 2.17 -13.81
CA LYS A 29 21.24 3.63 -13.73
C LYS A 29 20.70 4.31 -15.01
N GLY A 30 20.64 3.61 -16.14
CA GLY A 30 20.09 4.09 -17.41
C GLY A 30 20.74 5.37 -17.93
N GLY A 31 22.06 5.56 -17.71
CA GLY A 31 22.80 6.76 -18.10
C GLY A 31 22.81 7.89 -17.08
N TYR A 32 22.09 7.77 -15.97
CA TYR A 32 22.15 8.75 -14.88
C TYR A 32 23.36 8.52 -13.97
N GLU A 33 23.89 9.58 -13.40
CA GLU A 33 25.02 9.50 -12.47
C GLU A 33 24.63 8.77 -11.17
N HIS A 34 23.41 9.03 -10.68
CA HIS A 34 22.90 8.46 -9.43
C HIS A 34 21.54 7.81 -9.61
N PHE A 35 21.25 6.73 -8.87
CA PHE A 35 19.96 6.08 -8.86
C PHE A 35 18.82 7.04 -8.49
N MET A 36 19.01 7.87 -7.47
CA MET A 36 18.01 8.84 -7.04
C MET A 36 17.61 9.78 -8.19
N LEU A 37 18.58 10.27 -8.98
CA LEU A 37 18.28 11.13 -10.12
C LEU A 37 17.45 10.39 -11.18
N LYS A 38 17.81 9.15 -11.49
CA LYS A 38 17.00 8.29 -12.37
C LYS A 38 15.59 8.12 -11.83
N GLU A 39 15.44 7.77 -10.55
CA GLU A 39 14.16 7.49 -9.91
C GLU A 39 13.26 8.72 -9.83
N ILE A 40 13.84 9.93 -9.71
CA ILE A 40 13.11 11.19 -9.87
C ILE A 40 12.51 11.29 -11.28
N HIS A 41 13.29 10.96 -12.31
CA HIS A 41 12.84 10.99 -13.70
C HIS A 41 11.91 9.82 -14.07
N ASP A 42 11.94 8.72 -13.32
CA ASP A 42 11.03 7.58 -13.49
C ASP A 42 9.59 7.90 -13.00
N GLN A 43 9.37 8.93 -12.20
CA GLN A 43 8.08 9.22 -11.57
C GLN A 43 6.90 9.30 -12.57
N PRO A 44 7.01 9.98 -13.74
CA PRO A 44 5.89 10.02 -14.67
C PRO A 44 5.47 8.65 -15.19
N LYS A 45 6.43 7.73 -15.38
CA LYS A 45 6.14 6.35 -15.75
C LYS A 45 5.51 5.59 -14.59
N ALA A 46 6.10 5.68 -13.39
CA ALA A 46 5.61 5.00 -12.20
C ALA A 46 4.18 5.42 -11.84
N VAL A 47 3.84 6.72 -11.97
CA VAL A 47 2.47 7.22 -11.79
C VAL A 47 1.51 6.62 -12.80
N ARG A 48 1.88 6.58 -14.10
CA ARG A 48 1.02 5.96 -15.13
C ARG A 48 0.81 4.47 -14.89
N ASP A 49 1.85 3.75 -14.51
CA ASP A 49 1.77 2.31 -14.23
C ASP A 49 0.86 2.04 -13.03
N THR A 50 0.98 2.82 -11.95
CA THR A 50 0.12 2.73 -10.77
C THR A 50 -1.33 3.08 -11.10
N PHE A 51 -1.53 4.18 -11.80
CA PHE A 51 -2.86 4.67 -12.17
C PHE A 51 -3.57 3.67 -13.10
N GLY A 52 -2.86 3.22 -14.15
CA GLY A 52 -3.43 2.35 -15.18
C GLY A 52 -3.84 0.95 -14.68
N THR A 53 -3.29 0.50 -13.56
CA THR A 53 -3.69 -0.78 -12.94
C THR A 53 -4.90 -0.68 -12.03
N HIS A 54 -5.30 0.54 -11.64
CA HIS A 54 -6.35 0.77 -10.65
C HIS A 54 -7.49 1.65 -11.17
N ILE A 55 -7.61 1.79 -12.49
CA ILE A 55 -8.72 2.49 -13.12
C ILE A 55 -9.32 1.64 -14.23
N SER A 56 -10.63 1.73 -14.41
CA SER A 56 -11.36 1.04 -15.50
C SER A 56 -10.93 1.55 -16.88
N GLU A 57 -11.13 0.74 -17.93
CA GLU A 57 -10.77 1.09 -19.31
C GLU A 57 -11.42 2.39 -19.81
N ASP A 58 -12.62 2.70 -19.32
CA ASP A 58 -13.31 3.96 -19.65
C ASP A 58 -12.88 5.16 -18.81
N GLY A 59 -11.94 4.96 -17.88
CA GLY A 59 -11.37 6.00 -17.02
C GLY A 59 -12.30 6.54 -15.93
N LYS A 60 -13.46 5.90 -15.67
CA LYS A 60 -14.51 6.46 -14.80
C LYS A 60 -14.61 5.84 -13.42
N THR A 61 -13.96 4.71 -13.20
CA THR A 61 -14.14 3.92 -11.98
C THR A 61 -12.79 3.47 -11.46
N ALA A 62 -12.54 3.71 -10.17
CA ALA A 62 -11.40 3.08 -9.50
C ALA A 62 -11.70 1.59 -9.28
N ILE A 63 -10.77 0.73 -9.67
CA ILE A 63 -10.87 -0.72 -9.57
C ILE A 63 -9.66 -1.27 -8.82
N PHE A 64 -9.89 -2.32 -8.03
CA PHE A 64 -8.84 -3.06 -7.35
C PHE A 64 -9.20 -4.54 -7.47
N ASP A 65 -8.65 -5.19 -8.49
CA ASP A 65 -8.94 -6.61 -8.79
C ASP A 65 -8.53 -7.54 -7.63
N GLU A 66 -7.58 -7.08 -6.81
CA GLU A 66 -7.15 -7.79 -5.62
C GLU A 66 -8.15 -7.70 -4.45
N LEU A 67 -9.10 -6.74 -4.52
CA LEU A 67 -10.09 -6.48 -3.48
C LEU A 67 -11.49 -6.81 -4.00
N ASN A 68 -12.09 -7.86 -3.47
CA ASN A 68 -13.48 -8.21 -3.81
C ASN A 68 -14.45 -7.63 -2.76
N TRP A 69 -14.30 -6.34 -2.44
CA TRP A 69 -15.12 -5.69 -1.40
C TRP A 69 -16.45 -5.22 -1.95
N THR A 70 -17.46 -5.34 -1.10
CA THR A 70 -18.82 -4.85 -1.34
C THR A 70 -19.10 -3.59 -0.51
N ALA A 71 -20.24 -2.96 -0.74
CA ALA A 71 -20.70 -1.84 0.09
C ALA A 71 -20.87 -2.25 1.55
N GLU A 72 -21.31 -3.49 1.81
CA GLU A 72 -21.45 -4.03 3.17
C GLU A 72 -20.10 -4.19 3.85
N ASP A 73 -19.07 -4.63 3.14
CA ASP A 73 -17.71 -4.74 3.70
C ASP A 73 -17.19 -3.37 4.15
N VAL A 74 -17.41 -2.33 3.34
CA VAL A 74 -17.00 -0.97 3.68
C VAL A 74 -17.83 -0.39 4.82
N ALA A 75 -19.13 -0.66 4.85
CA ALA A 75 -20.04 -0.22 5.91
C ALA A 75 -19.75 -0.88 7.29
N ALA A 76 -19.05 -2.02 7.29
CA ALA A 76 -18.64 -2.71 8.51
C ALA A 76 -17.54 -1.96 9.28
N PHE A 77 -16.80 -1.06 8.61
CA PHE A 77 -15.71 -0.30 9.25
C PHE A 77 -16.24 0.99 9.89
N ASN A 78 -15.99 1.17 11.17
CA ASN A 78 -16.26 2.42 11.88
C ASN A 78 -15.16 3.46 11.67
N LYS A 79 -13.92 2.99 11.47
CA LYS A 79 -12.76 3.83 11.22
C LYS A 79 -11.69 3.09 10.41
N ILE A 80 -10.81 3.86 9.81
CA ILE A 80 -9.58 3.38 9.19
C ILE A 80 -8.40 3.83 10.05
N LEU A 81 -7.45 2.95 10.25
CA LEU A 81 -6.17 3.22 10.87
C LEU A 81 -5.07 3.03 9.84
N ILE A 82 -4.28 4.06 9.55
CA ILE A 82 -3.11 3.96 8.67
C ILE A 82 -1.85 3.91 9.53
N VAL A 83 -1.00 2.92 9.32
CA VAL A 83 0.22 2.73 10.10
C VAL A 83 1.41 2.57 9.17
N ALA A 84 2.43 3.41 9.33
CA ALA A 84 3.63 3.41 8.50
C ALA A 84 4.83 4.09 9.18
N CYS A 85 5.98 4.08 8.51
CA CYS A 85 7.20 4.78 8.94
C CYS A 85 7.72 5.69 7.81
N GLY A 86 8.45 6.75 8.16
CA GLY A 86 9.17 7.62 7.23
C GLY A 86 8.24 8.29 6.20
N THR A 87 8.64 8.31 4.93
CA THR A 87 7.84 8.92 3.85
C THR A 87 6.49 8.24 3.66
N ALA A 88 6.39 6.93 3.89
CA ALA A 88 5.12 6.20 3.85
C ALA A 88 4.12 6.69 4.91
N TYR A 89 4.59 7.10 6.10
CA TYR A 89 3.74 7.77 7.09
C TYR A 89 3.16 9.08 6.55
N HIS A 90 3.98 9.89 5.87
CA HIS A 90 3.50 11.13 5.24
C HIS A 90 2.53 10.85 4.09
N ALA A 91 2.74 9.78 3.31
CA ALA A 91 1.74 9.33 2.33
C ALA A 91 0.42 8.94 3.03
N GLY A 92 0.49 8.33 4.20
CA GLY A 92 -0.67 8.03 5.05
C GLY A 92 -1.44 9.27 5.48
N LEU A 93 -0.73 10.35 5.87
CA LEU A 93 -1.38 11.62 6.24
C LEU A 93 -2.16 12.25 5.07
N VAL A 94 -1.63 12.16 3.85
CA VAL A 94 -2.33 12.63 2.64
C VAL A 94 -3.49 11.71 2.30
N THR A 95 -3.28 10.39 2.37
CA THR A 95 -4.32 9.38 2.13
C THR A 95 -5.50 9.55 3.09
N LYS A 96 -5.24 9.91 4.36
CA LYS A 96 -6.28 10.29 5.32
C LYS A 96 -7.18 11.39 4.76
N GLN A 97 -6.59 12.47 4.25
CA GLN A 97 -7.35 13.59 3.69
C GLN A 97 -8.22 13.14 2.50
N TYR A 98 -7.68 12.28 1.64
CA TYR A 98 -8.44 11.73 0.52
C TYR A 98 -9.63 10.90 1.00
N ILE A 99 -9.42 9.95 1.92
CA ILE A 99 -10.48 9.07 2.41
C ILE A 99 -11.56 9.86 3.16
N GLU A 100 -11.17 10.76 4.05
CA GLU A 100 -12.14 11.57 4.81
C GLU A 100 -12.97 12.49 3.91
N ASN A 101 -12.37 13.04 2.83
CA ASN A 101 -13.08 13.90 1.90
C ASN A 101 -13.97 13.12 0.92
N LEU A 102 -13.49 11.99 0.38
CA LEU A 102 -14.16 11.29 -0.72
C LEU A 102 -15.08 10.15 -0.23
N ALA A 103 -14.66 9.43 0.81
CA ALA A 103 -15.42 8.30 1.36
C ALA A 103 -16.12 8.60 2.69
N ARG A 104 -15.82 9.73 3.35
CA ARG A 104 -16.43 10.16 4.61
C ARG A 104 -16.28 9.14 5.77
N ILE A 105 -15.16 8.42 5.78
CA ILE A 105 -14.81 7.47 6.84
C ILE A 105 -13.73 8.12 7.70
N PRO A 106 -13.85 8.14 9.04
CA PRO A 106 -12.82 8.67 9.93
C PRO A 106 -11.50 7.90 9.79
N VAL A 107 -10.37 8.61 9.75
CA VAL A 107 -9.05 8.01 9.60
C VAL A 107 -8.09 8.52 10.67
N ASP A 108 -7.44 7.59 11.37
CA ASP A 108 -6.29 7.87 12.23
C ASP A 108 -5.00 7.48 11.49
N VAL A 109 -3.92 8.21 11.72
CA VAL A 109 -2.60 7.89 11.14
C VAL A 109 -1.57 7.85 12.24
N GLU A 110 -0.88 6.72 12.39
CA GLU A 110 0.10 6.51 13.44
C GLU A 110 1.46 6.03 12.90
N ILE A 111 2.52 6.39 13.62
CA ILE A 111 3.86 5.90 13.34
C ILE A 111 3.95 4.46 13.84
N ALA A 112 4.41 3.54 12.99
CA ALA A 112 4.40 2.12 13.28
C ALA A 112 5.22 1.72 14.51
N SER A 113 6.36 2.39 14.75
CA SER A 113 7.18 2.16 15.95
C SER A 113 6.44 2.49 17.25
N GLU A 114 5.56 3.50 17.22
CA GLU A 114 4.82 3.96 18.39
C GLU A 114 3.52 3.16 18.60
N TYR A 115 2.80 2.87 17.52
CA TYR A 115 1.50 2.19 17.54
C TYR A 115 1.51 0.92 18.39
N ARG A 116 2.48 0.04 18.20
CA ARG A 116 2.53 -1.24 18.91
C ARG A 116 2.70 -1.14 20.44
N TYR A 117 3.17 0.03 20.94
CA TYR A 117 3.42 0.27 22.36
C TYR A 117 2.38 1.21 23.02
N SER A 118 1.52 1.83 22.22
CA SER A 118 0.56 2.84 22.68
C SER A 118 -0.70 2.25 23.33
N ASN A 119 -0.84 0.92 23.42
CA ASN A 119 -2.08 0.26 23.82
C ASN A 119 -3.30 0.75 22.98
N PRO A 120 -3.28 0.53 21.65
CA PRO A 120 -4.17 1.19 20.72
C PRO A 120 -5.62 0.74 20.86
N LEU A 121 -6.54 1.68 20.59
CA LEU A 121 -7.99 1.44 20.56
C LEU A 121 -8.37 0.89 19.17
N THR A 122 -7.95 -0.33 18.88
CA THR A 122 -8.22 -1.04 17.64
C THR A 122 -9.12 -2.24 17.92
N ASP A 123 -10.07 -2.51 17.04
CA ASP A 123 -11.07 -3.55 17.15
C ASP A 123 -11.42 -4.21 15.81
N ASP A 124 -12.39 -5.10 15.80
CA ASP A 124 -12.89 -5.82 14.61
C ASP A 124 -13.67 -4.94 13.61
N LYS A 125 -13.98 -3.69 13.97
CA LYS A 125 -14.59 -2.68 13.10
C LYS A 125 -13.58 -1.68 12.56
N THR A 126 -12.31 -1.93 12.78
CA THR A 126 -11.21 -1.12 12.28
C THR A 126 -10.60 -1.76 11.02
N LEU A 127 -10.43 -0.98 9.95
CA LEU A 127 -9.56 -1.36 8.83
C LEU A 127 -8.17 -0.79 9.08
N CYS A 128 -7.18 -1.66 9.30
CA CYS A 128 -5.79 -1.25 9.41
C CYS A 128 -5.11 -1.27 8.04
N ILE A 129 -4.71 -0.11 7.54
CA ILE A 129 -3.92 0.04 6.31
C ILE A 129 -2.46 0.23 6.70
N VAL A 130 -1.59 -0.63 6.19
CA VAL A 130 -0.14 -0.47 6.33
C VAL A 130 0.47 -0.07 5.00
N ILE A 131 1.35 0.95 5.02
CA ILE A 131 2.02 1.46 3.83
C ILE A 131 3.52 1.21 3.98
N SER A 132 4.12 0.52 3.01
CA SER A 132 5.56 0.24 2.98
C SER A 132 6.04 -0.01 1.56
N GLN A 133 7.04 0.75 1.09
CA GLN A 133 7.61 0.55 -0.24
C GLN A 133 8.18 -0.86 -0.39
N SER A 134 9.06 -1.29 0.49
CA SER A 134 9.70 -2.61 0.44
C SER A 134 8.80 -3.74 0.93
N GLY A 135 7.81 -3.43 1.77
CA GLY A 135 7.03 -4.44 2.48
C GLY A 135 7.82 -5.27 3.50
N GLU A 136 9.03 -4.80 3.87
CA GLU A 136 9.93 -5.48 4.81
C GLU A 136 10.27 -4.60 6.04
N THR A 137 9.60 -3.45 6.21
CA THR A 137 9.81 -2.56 7.36
C THR A 137 9.38 -3.25 8.65
N SER A 138 10.32 -3.54 9.53
CA SER A 138 10.11 -4.36 10.74
C SER A 138 9.03 -3.79 11.65
N ASP A 139 9.04 -2.46 11.90
CA ASP A 139 8.05 -1.83 12.77
C ASP A 139 6.65 -1.86 12.14
N THR A 140 6.55 -1.63 10.83
CA THR A 140 5.27 -1.71 10.11
C THR A 140 4.70 -3.13 10.11
N LEU A 141 5.55 -4.15 9.94
CA LEU A 141 5.14 -5.55 10.05
C LEU A 141 4.68 -5.90 11.47
N ALA A 142 5.38 -5.41 12.49
CA ALA A 142 5.02 -5.64 13.87
C ALA A 142 3.69 -4.95 14.23
N ALA A 143 3.49 -3.72 13.76
CA ALA A 143 2.23 -2.98 13.92
C ALA A 143 1.05 -3.67 13.23
N LEU A 144 1.25 -4.18 12.00
CA LEU A 144 0.25 -4.99 11.29
C LEU A 144 -0.18 -6.21 12.12
N LYS A 145 0.78 -6.97 12.65
CA LYS A 145 0.50 -8.14 13.49
C LYS A 145 -0.26 -7.76 14.76
N GLU A 146 0.08 -6.65 15.37
CA GLU A 146 -0.63 -6.16 16.55
C GLU A 146 -2.07 -5.74 16.23
N ALA A 147 -2.30 -5.00 15.14
CA ALA A 147 -3.65 -4.64 14.70
C ALA A 147 -4.51 -5.88 14.43
N LYS A 148 -3.97 -6.89 13.75
CA LYS A 148 -4.65 -8.18 13.51
C LYS A 148 -4.94 -8.93 14.81
N ARG A 149 -4.00 -8.94 15.76
CA ARG A 149 -4.21 -9.54 17.09
C ARG A 149 -5.37 -8.89 17.84
N LEU A 150 -5.60 -7.60 17.63
CA LEU A 150 -6.70 -6.83 18.19
C LEU A 150 -8.02 -6.98 17.42
N GLY A 151 -8.03 -7.73 16.32
CA GLY A 151 -9.22 -8.07 15.54
C GLY A 151 -9.41 -7.24 14.27
N ALA A 152 -8.56 -6.24 13.98
CA ALA A 152 -8.69 -5.42 12.79
C ALA A 152 -8.54 -6.24 11.50
N LYS A 153 -9.36 -5.93 10.48
CA LYS A 153 -9.07 -6.33 9.10
C LYS A 153 -7.88 -5.52 8.58
N SER A 154 -7.10 -6.09 7.69
CA SER A 154 -5.86 -5.45 7.24
C SER A 154 -5.74 -5.35 5.72
N LEU A 155 -5.15 -4.23 5.28
CA LEU A 155 -4.77 -3.94 3.90
C LEU A 155 -3.31 -3.48 3.86
N ALA A 156 -2.51 -4.08 2.99
CA ALA A 156 -1.16 -3.61 2.70
C ALA A 156 -1.12 -2.82 1.39
N ILE A 157 -0.56 -1.61 1.41
CA ILE A 157 -0.15 -0.87 0.20
C ILE A 157 1.36 -0.98 0.09
N THR A 158 1.85 -1.75 -0.89
CA THR A 158 3.28 -2.04 -1.03
C THR A 158 3.71 -2.11 -2.50
N ASN A 159 5.01 -1.95 -2.75
CA ASN A 159 5.55 -2.06 -4.12
C ASN A 159 6.12 -3.45 -4.43
N VAL A 160 6.47 -4.23 -3.42
CA VAL A 160 7.15 -5.52 -3.60
C VAL A 160 6.19 -6.68 -3.43
N VAL A 161 5.95 -7.38 -4.55
CA VAL A 161 5.12 -8.59 -4.57
C VAL A 161 5.74 -9.69 -3.70
N GLY A 162 4.94 -10.35 -2.87
CA GLY A 162 5.40 -11.43 -2.00
C GLY A 162 6.27 -10.99 -0.82
N SER A 163 6.31 -9.70 -0.51
CA SER A 163 6.98 -9.19 0.70
C SER A 163 6.35 -9.70 1.99
N SER A 164 7.05 -9.59 3.12
CA SER A 164 6.56 -10.06 4.41
C SER A 164 5.24 -9.40 4.80
N ILE A 165 5.11 -8.09 4.60
CA ILE A 165 3.87 -7.34 4.87
C ILE A 165 2.75 -7.80 3.94
N SER A 166 3.01 -7.98 2.62
CA SER A 166 1.98 -8.41 1.68
C SER A 166 1.48 -9.85 1.93
N ARG A 167 2.31 -10.71 2.52
CA ARG A 167 1.90 -12.06 2.94
C ARG A 167 1.14 -12.09 4.26
N GLU A 168 1.45 -11.16 5.15
CA GLU A 168 0.81 -11.07 6.47
C GLU A 168 -0.58 -10.43 6.42
N ALA A 169 -0.77 -9.41 5.56
CA ALA A 169 -2.02 -8.68 5.42
C ALA A 169 -3.13 -9.55 4.80
N ASP A 170 -4.38 -9.31 5.21
CA ASP A 170 -5.55 -10.00 4.66
C ASP A 170 -5.81 -9.60 3.21
N ASN A 171 -5.58 -8.32 2.89
CA ASN A 171 -5.72 -7.74 1.57
C ASN A 171 -4.45 -6.97 1.19
N LYS A 172 -4.22 -6.79 -0.10
CA LYS A 172 -3.00 -6.14 -0.61
C LYS A 172 -3.30 -5.36 -1.88
N VAL A 173 -2.61 -4.23 -2.02
CA VAL A 173 -2.58 -3.37 -3.20
C VAL A 173 -1.13 -3.09 -3.55
N TYR A 174 -0.79 -3.20 -4.83
CA TYR A 174 0.57 -2.95 -5.31
C TYR A 174 0.65 -1.62 -6.05
N THR A 175 1.71 -0.84 -5.75
CA THR A 175 1.90 0.48 -6.37
C THR A 175 2.57 0.44 -7.75
N TRP A 176 3.18 -0.69 -8.13
CA TRP A 176 3.83 -0.90 -9.43
C TRP A 176 4.87 0.16 -9.81
N ALA A 177 5.53 0.77 -8.81
CA ALA A 177 6.56 1.80 -9.02
C ALA A 177 7.84 1.28 -9.68
N GLY A 178 7.97 -0.05 -9.81
CA GLY A 178 9.22 -0.70 -10.17
C GLY A 178 10.26 -0.63 -9.06
N PRO A 179 11.50 -1.11 -9.30
CA PRO A 179 12.53 -1.11 -8.28
C PRO A 179 12.96 0.30 -7.91
N GLU A 180 13.03 0.60 -6.61
CA GLU A 180 13.61 1.81 -6.02
C GLU A 180 14.80 1.39 -5.16
N ILE A 181 16.01 1.88 -5.53
CA ILE A 181 17.29 1.47 -4.95
C ILE A 181 17.83 2.53 -4.01
N SER A 182 17.50 3.80 -4.28
CA SER A 182 17.92 4.92 -3.45
C SER A 182 17.35 4.82 -2.05
N VAL A 183 18.13 5.21 -1.07
CA VAL A 183 17.69 5.24 0.34
C VAL A 183 16.57 6.27 0.54
N ALA A 184 16.73 7.46 -0.03
CA ALA A 184 15.67 8.47 -0.01
C ALA A 184 14.62 8.13 -1.07
N SER A 185 13.38 7.94 -0.63
CA SER A 185 12.27 7.57 -1.51
C SER A 185 11.82 8.74 -2.39
N THR A 186 11.55 8.47 -3.64
CA THR A 186 11.05 9.44 -4.63
C THR A 186 9.81 8.88 -5.33
N LYS A 187 9.98 8.07 -6.37
CA LYS A 187 8.86 7.50 -7.15
C LYS A 187 7.93 6.61 -6.32
N ALA A 188 8.47 5.85 -5.36
CA ALA A 188 7.62 5.01 -4.51
C ALA A 188 6.71 5.85 -3.61
N TYR A 189 7.20 6.98 -3.08
CA TYR A 189 6.35 7.91 -2.33
C TYR A 189 5.23 8.47 -3.21
N THR A 190 5.56 8.95 -4.42
CA THR A 190 4.57 9.49 -5.36
C THR A 190 3.51 8.45 -5.72
N THR A 191 3.91 7.20 -5.97
CA THR A 191 2.96 6.12 -6.29
C THR A 191 2.10 5.70 -5.09
N GLN A 192 2.59 5.82 -3.85
CA GLN A 192 1.78 5.64 -2.64
C GLN A 192 0.67 6.71 -2.55
N LEU A 193 0.97 7.96 -2.92
CA LEU A 193 -0.05 9.02 -2.97
C LEU A 193 -1.14 8.71 -4.01
N VAL A 194 -0.74 8.24 -5.20
CA VAL A 194 -1.67 7.85 -6.27
C VAL A 194 -2.53 6.66 -5.83
N ALA A 195 -1.92 5.61 -5.28
CA ALA A 195 -2.66 4.45 -4.79
C ALA A 195 -3.63 4.84 -3.66
N GLY A 196 -3.21 5.72 -2.75
CA GLY A 196 -4.06 6.25 -1.68
C GLY A 196 -5.26 7.05 -2.19
N LEU A 197 -5.06 7.88 -3.22
CA LEU A 197 -6.15 8.62 -3.87
C LEU A 197 -7.15 7.68 -4.53
N LEU A 198 -6.67 6.75 -5.37
CA LEU A 198 -7.52 5.79 -6.06
C LEU A 198 -8.27 4.89 -5.09
N PHE A 199 -7.63 4.49 -3.99
CA PHE A 199 -8.29 3.72 -2.94
C PHE A 199 -9.39 4.53 -2.23
N ALA A 200 -9.17 5.83 -1.99
CA ALA A 200 -10.21 6.70 -1.43
C ALA A 200 -11.41 6.88 -2.38
N VAL A 201 -11.15 7.00 -3.70
CA VAL A 201 -12.20 7.00 -4.74
C VAL A 201 -12.98 5.69 -4.72
N TYR A 202 -12.28 4.55 -4.69
CA TYR A 202 -12.88 3.21 -4.62
C TYR A 202 -13.81 3.05 -3.40
N LEU A 203 -13.35 3.45 -2.21
CA LEU A 203 -14.18 3.44 -1.00
C LEU A 203 -15.41 4.35 -1.14
N GLY A 204 -15.21 5.55 -1.70
CA GLY A 204 -16.29 6.52 -1.92
C GLY A 204 -17.34 6.05 -2.94
N GLN A 205 -16.91 5.27 -3.95
CA GLN A 205 -17.80 4.62 -4.91
C GLN A 205 -18.61 3.52 -4.22
N LEU A 206 -17.98 2.63 -3.45
CA LEU A 206 -18.64 1.51 -2.79
C LEU A 206 -19.67 1.97 -1.76
N ASN A 207 -19.37 2.99 -0.97
CA ASN A 207 -20.29 3.47 0.07
C ASN A 207 -21.26 4.58 -0.41
N GLY A 208 -21.20 4.94 -1.69
CA GLY A 208 -22.08 5.94 -2.30
C GLY A 208 -21.86 7.38 -1.80
N LYS A 209 -20.70 7.70 -1.25
CA LYS A 209 -20.36 9.04 -0.72
C LYS A 209 -19.56 9.89 -1.70
N LEU A 210 -19.02 9.29 -2.77
CA LEU A 210 -18.27 10.03 -3.78
C LEU A 210 -19.20 11.02 -4.49
N ASN A 211 -18.84 12.31 -4.47
CA ASN A 211 -19.56 13.32 -5.24
C ASN A 211 -19.30 13.12 -6.73
N PRO A 212 -20.34 12.94 -7.59
CA PRO A 212 -20.16 12.70 -9.01
C PRO A 212 -19.37 13.80 -9.73
N ALA A 213 -19.59 15.07 -9.38
CA ALA A 213 -18.85 16.19 -9.99
C ALA A 213 -17.36 16.13 -9.65
N LEU A 214 -17.01 15.75 -8.42
CA LEU A 214 -15.61 15.58 -8.00
C LEU A 214 -14.97 14.36 -8.64
N ALA A 215 -15.75 13.31 -8.91
CA ALA A 215 -15.27 12.10 -9.60
C ALA A 215 -14.87 12.38 -11.06
N GLU A 216 -15.49 13.37 -11.71
CA GLU A 216 -15.13 13.79 -13.06
C GLU A 216 -13.87 14.68 -13.11
N GLU A 217 -13.48 15.27 -11.98
CA GLU A 217 -12.28 16.13 -11.89
C GLU A 217 -11.01 15.35 -11.50
N ILE A 218 -11.16 14.17 -10.92
CA ILE A 218 -10.06 13.28 -10.48
C ILE A 218 -9.64 12.33 -11.61
#